data_ec12a551edf96b776154830f23c5279f
#
_entry.id   ec12a551edf96b776154830f23c5279f
#
_cell.length_a   1.000
_cell.length_b   1.000
_cell.length_c   1.000
_cell.angle_alpha   90.00
_cell.angle_beta   90.00
_cell.angle_gamma   90.00
#
_symmetry.space_group_name_H-M   'P 1'
#
loop_
_entity.id
_entity.type
_entity.pdbx_description
1 polymer ?
#
loop_
_entity_poly.entity_id
_entity_poly.type
_entity_poly.pdbx_seq_one_letter_code
_entity_poly.pdbx_strand_id
1 'polypeptide(L)'
;MQFQREIFTEELGNEGEGLINIHHAEVSGEIAHLPARVPYEKYGSLEQAGILRLFTARDNGKLVGYNVFMLIEHHQHGVPFASHDTLFLHKDFRKGTTGIKFLKWCDEQLKQDGARFITQHSSNLVDLENVFLRMGYKLAEKVYLKTF
;
A
#
# COMPACT_ATOMS: atom_id res chain seq x y z
N MET A 1 4.49 -16.14 8.70
CA MET A 1 4.26 -14.87 7.97
C MET A 1 5.42 -14.62 7.02
N GLN A 2 5.17 -14.47 5.75
CA GLN A 2 6.16 -14.21 4.71
C GLN A 2 5.84 -12.88 4.02
N PHE A 3 6.85 -12.03 3.83
CA PHE A 3 6.74 -10.80 3.06
C PHE A 3 7.50 -10.97 1.75
N GLN A 4 6.90 -10.53 0.66
CA GLN A 4 7.51 -10.66 -0.66
C GLN A 4 7.06 -9.56 -1.61
N ARG A 5 7.89 -9.29 -2.61
CA ARG A 5 7.50 -8.50 -3.76
C ARG A 5 6.91 -9.43 -4.80
N GLU A 6 5.75 -9.10 -5.31
CA GLU A 6 5.09 -9.86 -6.36
C GLU A 6 4.86 -9.01 -7.61
N ILE A 7 4.94 -9.64 -8.75
CA ILE A 7 4.53 -9.06 -10.03
C ILE A 7 3.01 -9.12 -10.10
N PHE A 8 2.37 -8.03 -10.50
CA PHE A 8 0.93 -8.00 -10.66
C PHE A 8 0.50 -8.88 -11.84
N THR A 9 -0.39 -9.82 -11.56
CA THR A 9 -1.04 -10.70 -12.51
C THR A 9 -2.54 -10.72 -12.29
N GLU A 10 -3.31 -11.14 -13.28
CA GLU A 10 -4.76 -11.34 -13.11
C GLU A 10 -5.07 -12.32 -11.97
N GLU A 11 -4.29 -13.40 -11.86
CA GLU A 11 -4.44 -14.39 -10.77
C GLU A 11 -4.25 -13.76 -9.39
N LEU A 12 -3.21 -12.95 -9.20
CA LEU A 12 -2.98 -12.24 -7.95
C LEU A 12 -4.11 -11.22 -7.66
N GLY A 13 -4.59 -10.54 -8.69
CA GLY A 13 -5.74 -9.64 -8.57
C GLY A 13 -6.99 -10.38 -8.09
N ASN A 14 -7.29 -11.54 -8.67
CA ASN A 14 -8.41 -12.39 -8.27
C ASN A 14 -8.29 -12.86 -6.82
N GLU A 15 -7.08 -13.24 -6.40
CA GLU A 15 -6.80 -13.60 -5.00
C GLU A 15 -7.06 -12.42 -4.04
N GLY A 16 -6.74 -11.21 -4.49
CA GLY A 16 -6.89 -9.98 -3.70
C GLY A 16 -8.31 -9.44 -3.56
N GLU A 17 -9.27 -9.87 -4.40
CA GLU A 17 -10.62 -9.29 -4.44
C GLU A 17 -11.34 -9.33 -3.10
N GLY A 18 -11.26 -10.43 -2.38
CA GLY A 18 -11.87 -10.57 -1.05
C GLY A 18 -11.30 -9.59 -0.03
N LEU A 19 -9.99 -9.38 -0.06
CA LEU A 19 -9.31 -8.43 0.83
C LEU A 19 -9.65 -6.98 0.50
N ILE A 20 -9.78 -6.63 -0.78
CA ILE A 20 -10.14 -5.28 -1.21
C ILE A 20 -11.52 -4.87 -0.70
N ASN A 21 -12.49 -5.76 -0.72
CA ASN A 21 -13.82 -5.49 -0.18
C ASN A 21 -13.79 -5.22 1.33
N ILE A 22 -13.03 -6.01 2.09
CA ILE A 22 -12.84 -5.81 3.53
C ILE A 22 -12.13 -4.47 3.79
N HIS A 23 -11.06 -4.20 3.07
CA HIS A 23 -10.30 -2.96 3.16
C HIS A 23 -11.17 -1.73 2.87
N HIS A 24 -11.93 -1.76 1.78
CA HIS A 24 -12.85 -0.70 1.40
C HIS A 24 -13.84 -0.37 2.52
N ALA A 25 -14.45 -1.38 3.12
CA ALA A 25 -15.37 -1.20 4.24
C ALA A 25 -14.72 -0.53 5.46
N GLU A 26 -13.42 -0.76 5.68
CA GLU A 26 -12.69 -0.18 6.81
C GLU A 26 -12.30 1.30 6.62
N VAL A 27 -11.98 1.73 5.39
CA VAL A 27 -11.27 3.01 5.18
C VAL A 27 -11.97 4.00 4.27
N SER A 28 -13.02 3.62 3.56
CA SER A 28 -13.59 4.47 2.49
C SER A 28 -14.43 5.65 2.98
N GLY A 29 -14.96 5.60 4.21
CA GLY A 29 -15.68 6.72 4.81
C GLY A 29 -16.71 7.37 3.88
N GLU A 30 -16.52 8.63 3.57
CA GLU A 30 -17.43 9.43 2.71
C GLU A 30 -17.62 8.87 1.30
N ILE A 31 -16.68 8.09 0.79
CA ILE A 31 -16.76 7.46 -0.53
C ILE A 31 -17.09 5.96 -0.48
N ALA A 32 -17.56 5.45 0.66
CA ALA A 32 -17.91 4.04 0.84
C ALA A 32 -19.06 3.56 -0.09
N HIS A 33 -19.86 4.49 -0.62
CA HIS A 33 -20.91 4.22 -1.59
C HIS A 33 -20.36 3.87 -3.00
N LEU A 34 -19.09 4.19 -3.28
CA LEU A 34 -18.44 3.82 -4.54
C LEU A 34 -17.95 2.36 -4.47
N PRO A 35 -18.06 1.59 -5.56
CA PRO A 35 -17.63 0.19 -5.55
C PRO A 35 -16.11 0.09 -5.44
N ALA A 36 -15.64 -0.86 -4.62
CA ALA A 36 -14.25 -1.27 -4.59
C ALA A 36 -13.99 -2.32 -5.67
N ARG A 37 -12.84 -2.23 -6.33
CA ARG A 37 -12.41 -3.20 -7.33
C ARG A 37 -10.89 -3.28 -7.42
N VAL A 38 -10.39 -4.42 -7.85
CA VAL A 38 -8.99 -4.54 -8.27
C VAL A 38 -8.79 -3.75 -9.56
N PRO A 39 -7.82 -2.83 -9.64
CA PRO A 39 -7.59 -2.04 -10.84
C PRO A 39 -6.71 -2.81 -11.85
N TYR A 40 -7.24 -3.89 -12.42
CA TYR A 40 -6.51 -4.84 -13.28
C TYR A 40 -5.73 -4.15 -14.41
N GLU A 41 -6.41 -3.35 -15.21
CA GLU A 41 -5.81 -2.68 -16.36
C GLU A 41 -4.74 -1.67 -15.93
N LYS A 42 -5.05 -0.87 -14.92
CA LYS A 42 -4.15 0.15 -14.38
C LYS A 42 -2.89 -0.47 -13.79
N TYR A 43 -3.03 -1.46 -12.92
CA TYR A 43 -1.90 -2.13 -12.30
C TYR A 43 -1.09 -2.92 -13.32
N GLY A 44 -1.73 -3.57 -14.27
CA GLY A 44 -1.05 -4.25 -15.37
C GLY A 44 -0.18 -3.30 -16.19
N SER A 45 -0.69 -2.13 -16.54
CA SER A 45 0.05 -1.11 -17.28
C SER A 45 1.23 -0.54 -16.47
N LEU A 46 1.03 -0.27 -15.18
CA LEU A 46 2.08 0.22 -14.29
C LEU A 46 3.17 -0.82 -14.05
N GLU A 47 2.80 -2.11 -13.97
CA GLU A 47 3.76 -3.21 -13.89
C GLU A 47 4.63 -3.30 -15.13
N GLN A 48 4.03 -3.26 -16.32
CA GLN A 48 4.75 -3.29 -17.60
C GLN A 48 5.70 -2.09 -17.76
N ALA A 49 5.30 -0.93 -17.25
CA ALA A 49 6.14 0.27 -17.24
C ALA A 49 7.26 0.24 -16.20
N GLY A 50 7.34 -0.78 -15.35
CA GLY A 50 8.33 -0.88 -14.29
C GLY A 50 8.10 0.08 -13.10
N ILE A 51 6.90 0.65 -13.01
CA ILE A 51 6.53 1.66 -12.01
C ILE A 51 5.94 1.03 -10.75
N LEU A 52 5.14 -0.03 -10.89
CA LEU A 52 4.44 -0.64 -9.77
C LEU A 52 5.40 -1.33 -8.80
N ARG A 53 5.14 -1.14 -7.51
CA ARG A 53 5.79 -1.87 -6.41
C ARG A 53 4.71 -2.50 -5.56
N LEU A 54 4.46 -3.77 -5.80
CA LEU A 54 3.45 -4.55 -5.09
C LEU A 54 4.12 -5.48 -4.09
N PHE A 55 3.88 -5.21 -2.81
CA PHE A 55 4.37 -6.01 -1.70
C PHE A 55 3.21 -6.76 -1.05
N THR A 56 3.42 -8.02 -0.72
CA THR A 56 2.40 -8.88 -0.12
C THR A 56 2.87 -9.45 1.21
N ALA A 57 1.91 -9.66 2.09
CA ALA A 57 2.05 -10.46 3.30
C ALA A 57 1.24 -11.74 3.12
N ARG A 58 1.90 -12.89 3.31
CA ARG A 58 1.28 -14.20 3.19
C ARG A 58 1.45 -15.00 4.47
N ASP A 59 0.39 -15.67 4.89
CA ASP A 59 0.40 -16.62 5.99
C ASP A 59 0.08 -18.02 5.44
N ASN A 60 1.01 -18.95 5.59
CA ASN A 60 0.90 -20.30 5.01
C ASN A 60 0.52 -20.28 3.50
N GLY A 61 1.11 -19.36 2.75
CA GLY A 61 0.87 -19.17 1.32
C GLY A 61 -0.37 -18.33 0.97
N LYS A 62 -1.29 -18.12 1.91
CA LYS A 62 -2.51 -17.33 1.70
C LYS A 62 -2.20 -15.83 1.79
N LEU A 63 -2.70 -15.06 0.82
CA LEU A 63 -2.61 -13.61 0.85
C LEU A 63 -3.45 -13.04 2.01
N VAL A 64 -2.80 -12.29 2.90
CA VAL A 64 -3.44 -11.68 4.08
C VAL A 64 -3.21 -10.17 4.16
N GLY A 65 -2.38 -9.63 3.30
CA GLY A 65 -2.14 -8.19 3.23
C GLY A 65 -1.34 -7.78 2.01
N TYR A 66 -1.39 -6.49 1.72
CA TYR A 66 -0.64 -5.87 0.62
C TYR A 66 -0.26 -4.44 0.97
N ASN A 67 0.79 -3.97 0.33
CA ASN A 67 1.22 -2.57 0.37
C ASN A 67 1.71 -2.20 -1.03
N VAL A 68 1.10 -1.21 -1.64
CA VAL A 68 1.30 -0.87 -3.05
C VAL A 68 1.80 0.54 -3.19
N PHE A 69 2.82 0.70 -4.01
CA PHE A 69 3.44 1.98 -4.33
C PHE A 69 3.66 2.12 -5.83
N MET A 70 3.82 3.35 -6.24
CA MET A 70 4.38 3.71 -7.54
C MET A 70 5.76 4.34 -7.34
N LEU A 71 6.80 3.75 -7.93
CA LEU A 71 8.13 4.32 -7.95
C LEU A 71 8.25 5.20 -9.18
N ILE A 72 8.22 6.51 -8.97
CA ILE A 72 8.19 7.54 -10.02
C ILE A 72 9.19 8.64 -9.74
N GLU A 73 9.50 9.44 -10.77
CA GLU A 73 10.29 10.64 -10.60
C GLU A 73 9.45 11.78 -10.02
N HIS A 74 9.94 12.43 -8.99
CA HIS A 74 9.26 13.58 -8.40
C HIS A 74 9.38 14.79 -9.32
N HIS A 75 8.25 15.43 -9.64
CA HIS A 75 8.17 16.49 -10.64
C HIS A 75 9.12 17.67 -10.39
N GLN A 76 9.21 18.11 -9.14
CA GLN A 76 10.00 19.30 -8.81
C GLN A 76 11.46 18.99 -8.48
N HIS A 77 11.76 17.80 -7.99
CA HIS A 77 13.09 17.44 -7.51
C HIS A 77 13.87 16.53 -8.45
N GLY A 78 13.22 15.94 -9.45
CA GLY A 78 13.86 15.07 -10.43
C GLY A 78 14.53 13.82 -9.84
N VAL A 79 14.04 13.33 -8.70
CA VAL A 79 14.57 12.15 -8.04
C VAL A 79 13.50 11.08 -7.91
N PRO A 80 13.87 9.77 -7.91
CA PRO A 80 12.90 8.70 -7.68
C PRO A 80 12.33 8.79 -6.28
N PHE A 81 11.01 8.63 -6.17
CA PHE A 81 10.35 8.46 -4.87
C PHE A 81 9.23 7.43 -4.96
N ALA A 82 8.89 6.83 -3.85
CA ALA A 82 7.78 5.88 -3.75
C ALA A 82 6.52 6.60 -3.27
N SER A 83 5.55 6.71 -4.15
CA SER A 83 4.23 7.25 -3.85
C SER A 83 3.29 6.14 -3.42
N HIS A 84 2.79 6.20 -2.20
CA HIS A 84 1.87 5.21 -1.67
C HIS A 84 0.53 5.23 -2.41
N ASP A 85 0.03 4.06 -2.75
CA ASP A 85 -1.29 3.86 -3.31
C ASP A 85 -2.25 3.27 -2.27
N THR A 86 -1.96 2.09 -1.74
CA THR A 86 -2.85 1.40 -0.82
C THR A 86 -2.09 0.46 0.12
N LEU A 87 -2.56 0.36 1.36
CA LEU A 87 -2.03 -0.53 2.39
C LEU A 87 -3.16 -1.24 3.11
N PHE A 88 -3.07 -2.55 3.20
CA PHE A 88 -3.98 -3.37 3.99
C PHE A 88 -3.26 -4.57 4.60
N LEU A 89 -3.58 -4.88 5.83
CA LEU A 89 -3.26 -6.14 6.49
C LEU A 89 -4.52 -6.61 7.22
N HIS A 90 -4.97 -7.83 6.95
CA HIS A 90 -6.19 -8.36 7.59
C HIS A 90 -6.07 -8.30 9.12
N LYS A 91 -7.15 -7.91 9.78
CA LYS A 91 -7.19 -7.62 11.23
C LYS A 91 -6.63 -8.73 12.11
N ASP A 92 -6.83 -10.00 11.72
CA ASP A 92 -6.35 -11.15 12.50
C ASP A 92 -4.82 -11.24 12.54
N PHE A 93 -4.13 -10.55 11.63
CA PHE A 93 -2.68 -10.53 11.52
C PHE A 93 -2.03 -9.21 11.99
N ARG A 94 -2.82 -8.26 12.49
CA ARG A 94 -2.33 -6.97 13.01
C ARG A 94 -1.77 -7.05 14.43
N LYS A 95 -1.82 -8.23 15.05
CA LYS A 95 -1.37 -8.41 16.44
C LYS A 95 0.15 -8.36 16.55
N GLY A 96 0.62 -7.85 17.68
CA GLY A 96 2.05 -7.77 17.98
C GLY A 96 2.81 -6.82 17.02
N THR A 97 3.92 -7.29 16.47
CA THR A 97 4.83 -6.47 15.62
C THR A 97 4.71 -6.77 14.13
N THR A 98 3.77 -7.61 13.70
CA THR A 98 3.68 -8.07 12.31
C THR A 98 3.50 -6.91 11.32
N GLY A 99 2.58 -5.99 11.60
CA GLY A 99 2.36 -4.83 10.74
C GLY A 99 3.60 -3.94 10.61
N ILE A 100 4.27 -3.65 11.72
CA ILE A 100 5.50 -2.84 11.71
C ILE A 100 6.62 -3.56 10.95
N LYS A 101 6.77 -4.86 11.12
CA LYS A 101 7.77 -5.66 10.38
C LYS A 101 7.50 -5.62 8.88
N PHE A 102 6.23 -5.74 8.49
CA PHE A 102 5.84 -5.65 7.08
C PHE A 102 6.18 -4.28 6.49
N LEU A 103 5.79 -3.20 7.16
CA LEU A 103 6.08 -1.85 6.72
C LEU A 103 7.59 -1.57 6.59
N LYS A 104 8.36 -1.93 7.62
CA LYS A 104 9.83 -1.77 7.58
C LYS A 104 10.48 -2.56 6.45
N TRP A 105 10.00 -3.77 6.21
CA TRP A 105 10.48 -4.58 5.11
C TRP A 105 10.18 -3.91 3.75
N CYS A 106 8.97 -3.35 3.57
CA CYS A 106 8.62 -2.60 2.36
C CYS A 106 9.53 -1.38 2.16
N ASP A 107 9.78 -0.61 3.23
CA ASP A 107 10.66 0.56 3.17
C ASP A 107 12.07 0.19 2.70
N GLU A 108 12.63 -0.91 3.21
CA GLU A 108 13.96 -1.39 2.79
C GLU A 108 13.96 -1.83 1.30
N GLN A 109 12.89 -2.47 0.82
CA GLN A 109 12.79 -2.83 -0.60
C GLN A 109 12.74 -1.57 -1.49
N LEU A 110 11.95 -0.58 -1.11
CA LEU A 110 11.84 0.69 -1.85
C LEU A 110 13.16 1.47 -1.87
N LYS A 111 13.87 1.47 -0.75
CA LYS A 111 15.21 2.07 -0.65
C LYS A 111 16.23 1.37 -1.57
N GLN A 112 16.21 0.03 -1.60
CA GLN A 112 17.06 -0.76 -2.49
C GLN A 112 16.72 -0.51 -3.98
N ASP A 113 15.45 -0.27 -4.30
CA ASP A 113 14.98 0.09 -5.64
C ASP A 113 15.34 1.53 -6.05
N GLY A 114 15.95 2.31 -5.16
CA GLY A 114 16.45 3.66 -5.45
C GLY A 114 15.54 4.79 -5.03
N ALA A 115 14.45 4.53 -4.31
CA ALA A 115 13.62 5.60 -3.77
C ALA A 115 14.43 6.50 -2.83
N ARG A 116 14.41 7.81 -3.06
CA ARG A 116 15.08 8.80 -2.22
C ARG A 116 14.23 9.19 -1.02
N PHE A 117 12.92 9.06 -1.13
CA PHE A 117 11.96 9.20 -0.04
C PHE A 117 10.68 8.43 -0.36
N ILE A 118 9.84 8.25 0.65
CA ILE A 118 8.58 7.53 0.57
C ILE A 118 7.49 8.46 1.13
N THR A 119 6.36 8.56 0.43
CA THR A 119 5.14 9.16 0.99
C THR A 119 4.17 8.04 1.35
N GLN A 120 3.63 8.09 2.57
CA GLN A 120 2.63 7.15 3.08
C GLN A 120 1.35 7.90 3.46
N HIS A 121 0.21 7.24 3.26
CA HIS A 121 -1.09 7.75 3.69
C HIS A 121 -1.58 7.03 4.94
N SER A 122 -2.20 7.77 5.84
CA SER A 122 -2.92 7.22 6.99
C SER A 122 -4.39 7.61 6.88
N SER A 123 -5.28 6.64 6.98
CA SER A 123 -6.72 6.90 6.98
C SER A 123 -7.16 7.50 8.32
N ASN A 124 -8.13 8.41 8.29
CA ASN A 124 -8.78 8.89 9.52
C ASN A 124 -9.51 7.79 10.28
N LEU A 125 -9.93 6.71 9.59
CA LEU A 125 -10.68 5.61 10.18
C LEU A 125 -9.78 4.50 10.73
N VAL A 126 -8.59 4.34 10.14
CA VAL A 126 -7.55 3.43 10.61
C VAL A 126 -6.25 4.24 10.68
N ASP A 127 -6.07 4.93 11.80
CA ASP A 127 -4.96 5.85 11.99
C ASP A 127 -3.65 5.12 12.29
N LEU A 128 -2.67 5.32 11.41
CA LEU A 128 -1.33 4.76 11.52
C LEU A 128 -0.27 5.82 11.90
N GLU A 129 -0.67 7.03 12.24
CA GLU A 129 0.25 8.14 12.52
C GLU A 129 1.32 7.74 13.53
N ASN A 130 0.93 7.18 14.67
CA ASN A 130 1.88 6.77 15.70
C ASN A 130 2.86 5.68 15.22
N VAL A 131 2.41 4.79 14.34
CA VAL A 131 3.28 3.77 13.74
C VAL A 131 4.31 4.44 12.83
N PHE A 132 3.87 5.30 11.94
CA PHE A 132 4.76 6.01 11.01
C PHE A 132 5.77 6.91 11.74
N LEU A 133 5.35 7.66 12.74
CA LEU A 133 6.25 8.50 13.54
C LEU A 133 7.34 7.66 14.24
N ARG A 134 7.00 6.49 14.78
CA ARG A 134 7.96 5.56 15.37
C ARG A 134 8.91 4.94 14.35
N MET A 135 8.53 4.86 13.09
CA MET A 135 9.37 4.39 11.98
C MET A 135 10.27 5.50 11.41
N GLY A 136 10.15 6.73 11.88
CA GLY A 136 10.95 7.86 11.43
C GLY A 136 10.28 8.71 10.34
N TYR A 137 9.02 8.43 10.00
CA TYR A 137 8.25 9.32 9.13
C TYR A 137 7.90 10.61 9.84
N LYS A 138 7.67 11.67 9.07
CA LYS A 138 7.20 12.97 9.55
C LYS A 138 5.95 13.36 8.78
N LEU A 139 5.02 14.04 9.43
CA LEU A 139 3.85 14.58 8.75
C LEU A 139 4.31 15.61 7.71
N ALA A 140 4.05 15.34 6.44
CA ALA A 140 4.43 16.20 5.32
C ALA A 140 3.27 17.10 4.86
N GLU A 141 2.07 16.51 4.72
CA GLU A 141 0.89 17.21 4.23
C GLU A 141 -0.39 16.59 4.76
N LYS A 142 -1.51 17.28 4.57
CA LYS A 142 -2.85 16.80 4.89
C LYS A 142 -3.68 16.75 3.61
N VAL A 143 -4.45 15.68 3.43
CA VAL A 143 -5.35 15.50 2.29
C VAL A 143 -6.80 15.72 2.74
N TYR A 144 -7.53 16.55 2.00
CA TYR A 144 -8.95 16.85 2.25
C TYR A 144 -9.78 16.33 1.09
N LEU A 145 -10.91 15.70 1.39
CA LEU A 145 -11.81 15.10 0.42
C LEU A 145 -13.11 15.90 0.35
N LYS A 146 -13.61 16.13 -0.86
CA LYS A 146 -14.92 16.70 -1.12
C LYS A 146 -15.64 15.86 -2.16
N THR A 147 -16.85 15.45 -1.86
CA THR A 147 -17.72 14.72 -2.81
C THR A 147 -18.64 15.68 -3.57
N PHE A 148 -19.14 15.26 -4.72
CA PHE A 148 -20.08 16.00 -5.55
C PHE A 148 -21.31 15.16 -5.89
#